data_b7cff3ff5ded4566c5c22cce8a36869e
#
_entry.id   b7cff3ff5ded4566c5c22cce8a36869e
#
_cell.length_a   1.000
_cell.length_b   1.000
_cell.length_c   1.000
_cell.angle_alpha   90.00
_cell.angle_beta   90.00
_cell.angle_gamma   90.00
#
_symmetry.space_group_name_H-M   'P 1'
#
loop_
_entity.id
_entity.type
_entity.pdbx_description
1 polymer ?
#
loop_
_entity_poly.entity_id
_entity_poly.type
_entity_poly.pdbx_seq_one_letter_code
_entity_poly.pdbx_strand_id
1 'polypeptide(L)'
;VRAVATWLGELSDLAHRRPHAVSERALETVSAWSDPGRRAAFLATLRSVVGPDGQRVSALERLSLVDPSRVLLIWGDRDPMIPVDHGVQAHALLPGSQLVIFPGSHHEPHLDDPARFADLVVAHVAACEVATVAGAVSGA
;
A
#
# COMPACT_ATOMS: atom_id res chain seq x y z
N VAL A 1 22.10 -3.39 -4.26
CA VAL A 1 22.35 -4.12 -5.53
C VAL A 1 21.30 -5.21 -5.74
N ARG A 2 20.98 -6.08 -4.72
CA ARG A 2 19.96 -7.14 -4.84
C ARG A 2 18.54 -6.58 -5.09
N ALA A 3 18.13 -5.54 -4.38
CA ALA A 3 16.80 -4.92 -4.53
C ALA A 3 16.56 -4.37 -5.94
N VAL A 4 17.58 -3.76 -6.56
CA VAL A 4 17.47 -3.24 -7.94
C VAL A 4 17.36 -4.38 -8.95
N ALA A 5 18.09 -5.48 -8.76
CA ALA A 5 18.01 -6.64 -9.64
C ALA A 5 16.65 -7.36 -9.54
N THR A 6 16.08 -7.44 -8.34
CA THR A 6 14.74 -7.98 -8.13
C THR A 6 13.70 -7.10 -8.83
N TRP A 7 13.78 -5.78 -8.65
CA TRP A 7 12.89 -4.81 -9.27
C TRP A 7 12.95 -4.84 -10.82
N LEU A 8 14.16 -4.99 -11.40
CA LEU A 8 14.33 -5.16 -12.84
C LEU A 8 13.76 -6.49 -13.35
N GLY A 9 13.89 -7.57 -12.58
CA GLY A 9 13.29 -8.87 -12.90
C GLY A 9 11.78 -8.80 -12.97
N GLU A 10 11.17 -8.10 -12.04
CA GLU A 10 9.72 -7.96 -11.98
C GLU A 10 9.13 -7.01 -13.00
N LEU A 11 9.85 -5.93 -13.36
CA LEU A 11 9.50 -5.12 -14.53
C LEU A 11 9.48 -5.98 -15.80
N SER A 12 10.42 -6.93 -15.93
CA SER A 12 10.43 -7.88 -17.04
C SER A 12 9.21 -8.80 -17.03
N ASP A 13 8.84 -9.34 -15.88
CA ASP A 13 7.66 -10.21 -15.73
C ASP A 13 6.34 -9.45 -15.95
N LEU A 14 6.26 -8.23 -15.48
CA LEU A 14 5.12 -7.34 -15.71
C LEU A 14 5.01 -6.98 -17.21
N ALA A 15 6.14 -6.69 -17.85
CA ALA A 15 6.20 -6.39 -19.30
C ALA A 15 5.71 -7.56 -20.14
N HIS A 16 5.98 -8.80 -19.75
CA HIS A 16 5.49 -10.00 -20.42
C HIS A 16 3.99 -10.25 -20.23
N ARG A 17 3.43 -9.84 -19.09
CA ARG A 17 2.01 -10.04 -18.78
C ARG A 17 1.10 -8.94 -19.33
N ARG A 18 1.56 -7.68 -19.34
CA ARG A 18 0.81 -6.51 -19.83
C ARG A 18 1.77 -5.48 -20.48
N PRO A 19 2.31 -5.75 -21.65
CA PRO A 19 3.40 -4.95 -22.25
C PRO A 19 3.05 -3.46 -22.41
N HIS A 20 1.79 -3.13 -22.72
CA HIS A 20 1.37 -1.74 -22.90
C HIS A 20 1.30 -0.95 -21.59
N ALA A 21 0.74 -1.51 -20.55
CA ALA A 21 0.61 -0.83 -19.26
C ALA A 21 1.98 -0.55 -18.58
N VAL A 22 2.92 -1.48 -18.75
CA VAL A 22 4.29 -1.31 -18.25
C VAL A 22 5.07 -0.27 -19.03
N SER A 23 4.94 -0.25 -20.36
CA SER A 23 5.66 0.72 -21.19
C SER A 23 5.19 2.16 -20.93
N GLU A 24 3.89 2.39 -20.78
CA GLU A 24 3.36 3.72 -20.45
C GLU A 24 3.83 4.20 -19.07
N ARG A 25 3.74 3.35 -18.04
CA ARG A 25 4.21 3.69 -16.70
C ARG A 25 5.72 3.87 -16.60
N ALA A 26 6.49 3.02 -17.29
CA ALA A 26 7.93 3.19 -17.35
C ALA A 26 8.30 4.52 -18.02
N LEU A 27 7.62 4.88 -19.09
CA LEU A 27 7.80 6.17 -19.77
C LEU A 27 7.38 7.35 -18.90
N GLU A 28 6.26 7.26 -18.19
CA GLU A 28 5.82 8.27 -17.21
C GLU A 28 6.83 8.43 -16.08
N THR A 29 7.33 7.33 -15.54
CA THR A 29 8.35 7.34 -14.48
C THR A 29 9.64 7.97 -14.99
N VAL A 30 10.16 7.57 -16.13
CA VAL A 30 11.37 8.15 -16.73
C VAL A 30 11.16 9.63 -17.03
N SER A 31 10.00 10.01 -17.58
CA SER A 31 9.64 11.41 -17.85
C SER A 31 9.58 12.22 -16.55
N ALA A 32 8.96 11.67 -15.50
CA ALA A 32 8.91 12.31 -14.18
C ALA A 32 10.31 12.54 -13.58
N TRP A 33 11.23 11.60 -13.78
CA TRP A 33 12.62 11.72 -13.32
C TRP A 33 13.45 12.68 -14.17
N SER A 34 13.04 12.96 -15.40
CA SER A 34 13.69 13.95 -16.27
C SER A 34 13.42 15.39 -15.83
N ASP A 35 12.33 15.66 -15.11
CA ASP A 35 12.00 16.95 -14.56
C ASP A 35 12.81 17.26 -13.29
N PRO A 36 13.60 18.35 -13.26
CA PRO A 36 14.42 18.71 -12.11
C PRO A 36 13.60 19.01 -10.85
N GLY A 37 12.43 19.64 -11.00
CA GLY A 37 11.55 19.98 -9.88
C GLY A 37 10.97 18.73 -9.22
N ARG A 38 10.49 17.76 -10.02
CA ARG A 38 9.98 16.48 -9.52
C ARG A 38 11.07 15.68 -8.81
N ARG A 39 12.29 15.63 -9.38
CA ARG A 39 13.42 15.00 -8.72
C ARG A 39 13.75 15.64 -7.37
N ALA A 40 13.78 16.97 -7.33
CA ALA A 40 14.06 17.72 -6.08
C ALA A 40 12.99 17.45 -5.03
N ALA A 41 11.70 17.46 -5.40
CA ALA A 41 10.60 17.14 -4.51
C ALA A 41 10.68 15.70 -3.98
N PHE A 42 10.92 14.72 -4.87
CA PHE A 42 11.10 13.33 -4.45
C PHE A 42 12.27 13.16 -3.48
N LEU A 43 13.44 13.75 -3.79
CA LEU A 43 14.60 13.67 -2.93
C LEU A 43 14.39 14.38 -1.58
N ALA A 44 13.66 15.50 -1.57
CA ALA A 44 13.31 16.20 -0.33
C ALA A 44 12.40 15.32 0.54
N THR A 45 11.37 14.71 -0.04
CA THR A 45 10.48 13.76 0.65
C THR A 45 11.27 12.57 1.17
N LEU A 46 12.09 11.94 0.33
CA LEU A 46 12.87 10.77 0.73
C LEU A 46 13.79 11.12 1.93
N ARG A 47 14.52 12.24 1.88
CA ARG A 47 15.39 12.68 2.96
C ARG A 47 14.63 13.04 4.25
N SER A 48 13.37 13.42 4.16
CA SER A 48 12.55 13.70 5.34
C SER A 48 12.11 12.45 6.07
N VAL A 49 11.94 11.33 5.34
CA VAL A 49 11.39 10.06 5.89
C VAL A 49 12.45 8.98 6.10
N VAL A 50 13.62 9.08 5.44
CA VAL A 50 14.73 8.11 5.55
C VAL A 50 16.00 8.80 5.98
N GLY A 51 16.73 8.22 6.90
CA GLY A 51 18.04 8.67 7.39
C GLY A 51 19.11 7.56 7.28
N PRO A 52 20.35 7.84 7.72
CA PRO A 52 21.42 6.84 7.75
C PRO A 52 21.07 5.61 8.56
N ASP A 53 20.27 5.80 9.61
CA ASP A 53 19.86 4.76 10.56
C ASP A 53 18.54 4.08 10.18
N GLY A 54 17.99 4.38 9.00
CA GLY A 54 16.74 3.81 8.49
C GLY A 54 15.58 4.81 8.41
N GLN A 55 14.37 4.31 8.61
CA GLN A 55 13.14 5.11 8.50
C GLN A 55 12.99 6.04 9.71
N ARG A 56 12.83 7.35 9.45
CA ARG A 56 12.67 8.39 10.47
C ARG A 56 11.23 8.56 10.95
N VAL A 57 10.28 8.18 10.12
CA VAL A 57 8.85 8.33 10.42
C VAL A 57 8.26 6.94 10.56
N SER A 58 7.70 6.66 11.73
CA SER A 58 6.97 5.42 12.00
C SER A 58 5.54 5.75 12.45
N ALA A 59 4.58 5.06 11.89
CA ALA A 59 3.19 5.13 12.35
C ALA A 59 2.94 4.27 13.59
N LEU A 60 3.87 3.40 13.97
CA LEU A 60 3.69 2.41 15.05
C LEU A 60 3.30 3.06 16.39
N GLU A 61 3.94 4.19 16.74
CA GLU A 61 3.65 4.90 17.99
C GLU A 61 2.28 5.59 18.00
N ARG A 62 1.65 5.74 16.82
CA ARG A 62 0.35 6.40 16.64
C ARG A 62 -0.78 5.43 16.33
N LEU A 63 -0.51 4.14 16.25
CA LEU A 63 -1.55 3.14 15.98
C LEU A 63 -2.62 3.11 17.07
N SER A 64 -2.26 3.45 18.32
CA SER A 64 -3.21 3.56 19.44
C SER A 64 -4.24 4.69 19.30
N LEU A 65 -4.01 5.63 18.35
CA LEU A 65 -4.92 6.75 18.07
C LEU A 65 -5.98 6.39 17.02
N VAL A 66 -5.84 5.25 16.38
CA VAL A 66 -6.72 4.78 15.31
C VAL A 66 -7.70 3.76 15.88
N ASP A 67 -8.98 3.90 15.54
CA ASP A 67 -9.97 2.85 15.83
C ASP A 67 -9.69 1.64 14.91
N PRO A 68 -9.24 0.51 15.47
CA PRO A 68 -8.86 -0.64 14.65
C PRO A 68 -10.02 -1.20 13.81
N SER A 69 -11.25 -1.08 14.29
CA SER A 69 -12.45 -1.57 13.59
C SER A 69 -12.71 -0.84 12.26
N ARG A 70 -12.07 0.32 12.07
CA ARG A 70 -12.16 1.16 10.86
C ARG A 70 -10.95 1.01 9.95
N VAL A 71 -10.08 0.04 10.22
CA VAL A 71 -8.87 -0.20 9.44
C VAL A 71 -9.02 -1.44 8.59
N LEU A 72 -8.89 -1.27 7.28
CA LEU A 72 -8.77 -2.33 6.30
C LEU A 72 -7.36 -2.33 5.73
N LEU A 73 -6.64 -3.43 5.93
CA LEU A 73 -5.32 -3.69 5.38
C LEU A 73 -5.50 -4.61 4.16
N ILE A 74 -5.04 -4.17 2.99
CA ILE A 74 -5.05 -4.97 1.77
C ILE A 74 -3.61 -5.17 1.32
N TRP A 75 -3.21 -6.41 1.05
CA TRP A 75 -1.83 -6.74 0.72
C TRP A 75 -1.73 -7.80 -0.38
N GLY A 76 -0.76 -7.64 -1.29
CA GLY A 76 -0.41 -8.68 -2.23
C GLY A 76 0.52 -9.72 -1.60
N ASP A 77 0.25 -11.02 -1.81
CA ASP A 77 1.11 -12.10 -1.27
C ASP A 77 2.45 -12.23 -1.99
N ARG A 78 2.58 -11.58 -3.16
CA ARG A 78 3.81 -11.53 -3.97
C ARG A 78 4.41 -10.12 -4.05
N ASP A 79 4.14 -9.27 -3.06
CA ASP A 79 4.71 -7.93 -3.00
C ASP A 79 6.25 -8.02 -2.81
N PRO A 80 7.03 -7.58 -3.82
CA PRO A 80 8.48 -7.65 -3.77
C PRO A 80 9.12 -6.48 -3.04
N MET A 81 8.35 -5.40 -2.85
CA MET A 81 8.84 -4.17 -2.23
C MET A 81 8.63 -4.22 -0.73
N ILE A 82 7.43 -4.63 -0.30
CA ILE A 82 7.06 -4.73 1.11
C ILE A 82 6.44 -6.10 1.35
N PRO A 83 7.18 -7.05 1.90
CA PRO A 83 6.71 -8.42 2.13
C PRO A 83 5.39 -8.47 2.91
N VAL A 84 4.54 -9.44 2.59
CA VAL A 84 3.21 -9.64 3.21
C VAL A 84 3.26 -9.76 4.74
N ASP A 85 4.39 -10.19 5.29
CA ASP A 85 4.61 -10.28 6.74
C ASP A 85 4.47 -8.92 7.44
N HIS A 86 4.74 -7.81 6.75
CA HIS A 86 4.49 -6.47 7.30
C HIS A 86 2.99 -6.20 7.48
N GLY A 87 2.16 -6.66 6.54
CA GLY A 87 0.69 -6.58 6.66
C GLY A 87 0.17 -7.42 7.83
N VAL A 88 0.71 -8.64 7.97
CA VAL A 88 0.37 -9.53 9.09
C VAL A 88 0.77 -8.92 10.44
N GLN A 89 1.98 -8.36 10.53
CA GLN A 89 2.44 -7.68 11.74
C GLN A 89 1.59 -6.43 12.07
N ALA A 90 1.26 -5.63 11.06
CA ALA A 90 0.40 -4.46 11.24
C ALA A 90 -0.98 -4.86 11.76
N HIS A 91 -1.58 -5.93 11.22
CA HIS A 91 -2.85 -6.47 11.71
C HIS A 91 -2.75 -6.97 13.17
N ALA A 92 -1.66 -7.64 13.51
CA ALA A 92 -1.43 -8.10 14.88
C ALA A 92 -1.28 -6.93 15.88
N LEU A 93 -0.76 -5.79 15.46
CA LEU A 93 -0.64 -4.57 16.27
C LEU A 93 -1.96 -3.78 16.34
N LEU A 94 -2.94 -4.09 15.51
CA LEU A 94 -4.25 -3.46 15.43
C LEU A 94 -5.36 -4.51 15.59
N PRO A 95 -5.52 -5.11 16.78
CA PRO A 95 -6.57 -6.11 17.02
C PRO A 95 -7.95 -5.48 16.76
N GLY A 96 -8.73 -6.11 15.88
CA GLY A 96 -10.01 -5.58 15.39
C GLY A 96 -9.95 -4.98 13.99
N SER A 97 -8.76 -4.75 13.42
CA SER A 97 -8.61 -4.40 12.01
C SER A 97 -8.98 -5.60 11.11
N GLN A 98 -9.22 -5.33 9.84
CA GLN A 98 -9.41 -6.37 8.83
C GLN A 98 -8.15 -6.47 7.97
N LEU A 99 -7.64 -7.69 7.76
CA LEU A 99 -6.56 -7.96 6.82
C LEU A 99 -7.08 -8.84 5.69
N VAL A 100 -6.89 -8.40 4.45
CA VAL A 100 -7.21 -9.17 3.24
C VAL A 100 -5.98 -9.32 2.37
N ILE A 101 -5.57 -10.56 2.14
CA ILE A 101 -4.46 -10.88 1.27
C ILE A 101 -5.00 -11.21 -0.13
N PHE A 102 -4.40 -10.61 -1.15
CA PHE A 102 -4.71 -10.84 -2.56
C PHE A 102 -3.72 -11.86 -3.14
N PRO A 103 -4.19 -13.09 -3.41
CA PRO A 103 -3.32 -14.14 -3.95
C PRO A 103 -2.80 -13.78 -5.34
N GLY A 104 -1.50 -13.93 -5.52
CA GLY A 104 -0.82 -13.64 -6.79
C GLY A 104 -0.61 -12.16 -7.07
N SER A 105 -1.08 -11.25 -6.22
CA SER A 105 -0.93 -9.81 -6.38
C SER A 105 0.42 -9.31 -5.85
N HIS A 106 0.90 -8.21 -6.45
CA HIS A 106 2.15 -7.56 -6.14
C HIS A 106 1.93 -6.35 -5.22
N HIS A 107 2.74 -5.29 -5.41
CA HIS A 107 2.72 -4.08 -4.58
C HIS A 107 1.45 -3.24 -4.73
N GLU A 108 0.73 -3.40 -5.82
CA GLU A 108 -0.46 -2.60 -6.17
C GLU A 108 -1.70 -3.50 -6.38
N PRO A 109 -2.27 -4.13 -5.34
CA PRO A 109 -3.41 -5.04 -5.48
C PRO A 109 -4.62 -4.43 -6.18
N HIS A 110 -4.81 -3.11 -6.04
CA HIS A 110 -5.87 -2.36 -6.70
C HIS A 110 -5.73 -2.31 -8.22
N LEU A 111 -4.54 -2.59 -8.76
CA LEU A 111 -4.29 -2.69 -10.19
C LEU A 111 -4.33 -4.13 -10.69
N ASP A 112 -3.96 -5.07 -9.83
CA ASP A 112 -3.97 -6.50 -10.16
C ASP A 112 -5.40 -7.04 -10.21
N ASP A 113 -6.26 -6.62 -9.27
CA ASP A 113 -7.69 -6.99 -9.21
C ASP A 113 -8.56 -5.81 -8.76
N PRO A 114 -8.82 -4.84 -9.68
CA PRO A 114 -9.53 -3.60 -9.35
C PRO A 114 -10.97 -3.82 -8.91
N ALA A 115 -11.65 -4.84 -9.45
CA ALA A 115 -13.03 -5.12 -9.09
C ALA A 115 -13.13 -5.61 -7.64
N ARG A 116 -12.36 -6.62 -7.28
CA ARG A 116 -12.29 -7.14 -5.92
C ARG A 116 -11.83 -6.08 -4.93
N PHE A 117 -10.86 -5.25 -5.31
CA PHE A 117 -10.39 -4.16 -4.48
C PHE A 117 -11.53 -3.16 -4.19
N ALA A 118 -12.25 -2.72 -5.23
CA ALA A 118 -13.37 -1.79 -5.08
C ALA A 118 -14.48 -2.36 -4.20
N ASP A 119 -14.89 -3.60 -4.43
CA ASP A 119 -15.93 -4.29 -3.65
C ASP A 119 -15.57 -4.36 -2.17
N LEU A 120 -14.32 -4.69 -1.84
CA LEU A 120 -13.83 -4.74 -0.46
C LEU A 120 -13.85 -3.37 0.22
N VAL A 121 -13.40 -2.33 -0.48
CA VAL A 121 -13.39 -0.97 0.06
C VAL A 121 -14.82 -0.49 0.31
N VAL A 122 -15.73 -0.68 -0.64
CA VAL A 122 -17.15 -0.30 -0.50
C VAL A 122 -17.79 -1.04 0.66
N ALA A 123 -17.60 -2.35 0.77
CA ALA A 123 -18.14 -3.15 1.86
C ALA A 123 -17.61 -2.69 3.23
N HIS A 124 -16.31 -2.40 3.32
CA HIS A 124 -15.69 -1.93 4.55
C HIS A 124 -16.22 -0.56 4.98
N VAL A 125 -16.35 0.40 4.06
CA VAL A 125 -16.90 1.73 4.32
C VAL A 125 -18.34 1.62 4.82
N ALA A 126 -19.18 0.82 4.16
CA ALA A 126 -20.56 0.60 4.58
C ALA A 126 -20.67 0.01 6.00
N ALA A 127 -19.80 -0.95 6.32
CA ALA A 127 -19.73 -1.54 7.66
C ALA A 127 -19.33 -0.50 8.73
N CYS A 128 -18.38 0.38 8.44
CA CYS A 128 -17.95 1.46 9.34
C CYS A 128 -19.08 2.48 9.59
N GLU A 129 -19.89 2.80 8.58
CA GLU A 129 -21.03 3.72 8.72
C GLU A 129 -22.11 3.13 9.63
N VAL A 130 -22.46 1.86 9.43
CA VAL A 130 -23.45 1.15 10.25
C VAL A 130 -23.02 1.10 11.71
N ALA A 131 -21.74 0.79 11.99
CA ALA A 131 -21.20 0.76 13.34
C ALA A 131 -21.27 2.14 14.03
N THR A 132 -21.02 3.22 13.28
CA THR A 132 -21.12 4.59 13.77
C THR A 132 -22.54 4.95 14.21
N VAL A 133 -23.56 4.59 13.40
CA VAL A 133 -24.97 4.85 13.71
C VAL A 133 -25.43 4.03 14.92
N ALA A 134 -25.06 2.76 15.00
CA ALA A 134 -25.39 1.89 16.12
C ALA A 134 -24.79 2.39 17.44
N GLY A 135 -23.55 2.85 17.44
CA GLY A 135 -22.90 3.44 18.61
C GLY A 135 -23.54 4.74 19.09
N ALA A 136 -24.03 5.57 18.17
CA ALA A 136 -24.71 6.82 18.50
C ALA A 136 -26.09 6.60 19.15
N VAL A 137 -26.79 5.52 18.79
CA VAL A 137 -28.12 5.17 19.34
C VAL A 137 -28.01 4.53 20.72
N SER A 138 -26.91 3.82 21.01
CA SER A 138 -26.71 3.15 22.32
C SER A 138 -26.17 4.08 23.41
N GLY A 139 -25.71 5.28 23.07
CA GLY A 139 -25.17 6.27 24.00
C GLY A 139 -26.10 7.41 24.37
N ALA A 140 -27.36 7.37 23.94
CA ALA A 140 -28.43 8.32 24.28
C ALA A 140 -29.40 7.68 25.28
#